data_2194b2ee09de2da7a0fce6f66b5b335e
#
_entry.id   2194b2ee09de2da7a0fce6f66b5b335e
#
_cell.length_a   1.000
_cell.length_b   1.000
_cell.length_c   1.000
_cell.angle_alpha   90.00
_cell.angle_beta   90.00
_cell.angle_gamma   90.00
#
_symmetry.space_group_name_H-M   'P 1'
#
loop_
_entity.id
_entity.type
_entity.pdbx_description
1 polymer ?
#
loop_
_entity_poly.entity_id
_entity_poly.type
_entity_poly.pdbx_seq_one_letter_code
_entity_poly.pdbx_strand_id
1 'polypeptide(L)'
;PYEILVVDDGSTDQTWSVLQELCATHSRPRGVRLSRNFGTEAALSAGLNEVSGEVIIVMDGDMQHPPSLIPKMVESWQAGLGDVIEGVKRDRGDEGWVSSLRAKAFYSLSSWLSGYDLRGSTDYKLLDRRVVDSWRGLGEHSLFFRGMVAWLGFERVSIPFSVPERVGGTSRWTFFNLFLPAVNAVTAFSSFPLRLVTFAGLAFLLGAFLLTLNTLYQWASGMDVTGFATVIVLLLIIGSGVMVALGIIGEYVARIYEEVKGRPRYVASARCGSDPSSLSGS
;
A
#
# COMPACT_ATOMS: atom_id res chain seq x y z
N PRO A 1 -11.81 28.39 8.66
CA PRO A 1 -11.40 28.45 7.27
C PRO A 1 -11.01 27.04 6.79
N TYR A 2 -11.17 26.75 5.49
CA TYR A 2 -10.73 25.49 4.86
C TYR A 2 -10.32 25.74 3.41
N GLU A 3 -9.41 24.90 2.90
CA GLU A 3 -9.04 24.78 1.51
C GLU A 3 -9.51 23.42 0.95
N ILE A 4 -9.69 23.34 -0.35
CA ILE A 4 -9.94 22.07 -1.05
C ILE A 4 -8.84 21.91 -2.07
N LEU A 5 -7.97 20.92 -1.87
CA LEU A 5 -6.92 20.58 -2.82
C LEU A 5 -7.32 19.34 -3.61
N VAL A 6 -7.39 19.48 -4.94
CA VAL A 6 -7.66 18.36 -5.86
C VAL A 6 -6.38 18.02 -6.59
N VAL A 7 -6.00 16.75 -6.57
CA VAL A 7 -4.86 16.25 -7.34
C VAL A 7 -5.38 15.45 -8.53
N ASP A 8 -5.03 15.92 -9.73
CA ASP A 8 -5.31 15.24 -11.00
C ASP A 8 -4.11 14.39 -11.41
N ASP A 9 -4.24 13.06 -11.33
CA ASP A 9 -3.20 12.10 -11.68
C ASP A 9 -3.08 11.91 -13.21
N GLY A 10 -2.92 13.02 -13.93
CA GLY A 10 -2.68 13.02 -15.38
C GLY A 10 -3.89 12.56 -16.20
N SER A 11 -5.10 12.96 -15.82
CA SER A 11 -6.33 12.64 -16.57
C SER A 11 -6.25 13.08 -18.03
N THR A 12 -6.81 12.26 -18.91
CA THR A 12 -6.84 12.49 -20.36
C THR A 12 -8.18 13.08 -20.85
N ASP A 13 -9.13 13.17 -19.94
CA ASP A 13 -10.46 13.74 -20.18
C ASP A 13 -10.53 15.22 -19.78
N GLN A 14 -11.73 15.76 -19.60
CA GLN A 14 -11.97 17.16 -19.25
C GLN A 14 -11.74 17.50 -17.77
N THR A 15 -11.29 16.55 -16.93
CA THR A 15 -11.13 16.74 -15.48
C THR A 15 -10.31 17.99 -15.16
N TRP A 16 -9.14 18.15 -15.80
CA TRP A 16 -8.28 19.30 -15.54
C TRP A 16 -8.89 20.64 -15.96
N SER A 17 -9.57 20.71 -17.12
CA SER A 17 -10.22 21.94 -17.59
C SER A 17 -11.37 22.37 -16.67
N VAL A 18 -12.16 21.41 -16.19
CA VAL A 18 -13.22 21.67 -15.21
C VAL A 18 -12.63 22.16 -13.88
N LEU A 19 -11.53 21.58 -13.44
CA LEU A 19 -10.85 22.03 -12.22
C LEU A 19 -10.28 23.43 -12.34
N GLN A 20 -9.70 23.79 -13.50
CA GLN A 20 -9.23 25.15 -13.77
C GLN A 20 -10.36 26.17 -13.73
N GLU A 21 -11.51 25.86 -14.32
CA GLU A 21 -12.70 26.72 -14.27
C GLU A 21 -13.20 26.89 -12.83
N LEU A 22 -13.22 25.80 -12.05
CA LEU A 22 -13.60 25.83 -10.64
C LEU A 22 -12.65 26.71 -9.82
N CYS A 23 -11.33 26.60 -10.05
CA CYS A 23 -10.32 27.44 -9.42
C CYS A 23 -10.45 28.93 -9.80
N ALA A 24 -10.90 29.23 -11.03
CA ALA A 24 -11.09 30.61 -11.51
C ALA A 24 -12.34 31.26 -10.91
N THR A 25 -13.39 30.47 -10.66
CA THR A 25 -14.68 30.95 -10.17
C THR A 25 -14.80 30.97 -8.65
N HIS A 26 -13.99 30.19 -7.95
CA HIS A 26 -14.02 30.02 -6.50
C HIS A 26 -12.62 30.20 -5.90
N SER A 27 -12.53 30.83 -4.75
CA SER A 27 -11.24 31.13 -4.09
C SER A 27 -10.69 29.96 -3.22
N ARG A 28 -11.49 28.95 -2.91
CA ARG A 28 -11.10 27.83 -2.02
C ARG A 28 -10.51 26.63 -2.72
N PRO A 29 -10.99 26.25 -3.93
CA PRO A 29 -10.41 25.14 -4.66
C PRO A 29 -9.02 25.49 -5.20
N ARG A 30 -8.13 24.50 -5.07
CA ARG A 30 -6.79 24.48 -5.66
C ARG A 30 -6.62 23.17 -6.41
N GLY A 31 -5.82 23.19 -7.46
CA GLY A 31 -5.53 22.00 -8.24
C GLY A 31 -4.05 21.80 -8.49
N VAL A 32 -3.63 20.55 -8.41
CA VAL A 32 -2.31 20.11 -8.84
C VAL A 32 -2.50 19.04 -9.90
N ARG A 33 -1.94 19.23 -11.09
CA ARG A 33 -1.92 18.24 -12.15
C ARG A 33 -0.57 17.55 -12.24
N LEU A 34 -0.56 16.23 -12.21
CA LEU A 34 0.64 15.44 -12.48
C LEU A 34 0.91 15.34 -13.98
N SER A 35 2.16 15.19 -14.38
CA SER A 35 2.56 15.17 -15.79
C SER A 35 2.09 13.93 -16.56
N ARG A 36 1.76 12.87 -15.86
CA ARG A 36 1.15 11.62 -16.34
C ARG A 36 0.48 10.91 -15.18
N ASN A 37 -0.17 9.79 -15.43
CA ASN A 37 -0.62 8.91 -14.37
C ASN A 37 0.59 8.27 -13.67
N PHE A 38 0.78 8.60 -12.38
CA PHE A 38 1.79 8.05 -11.47
C PHE A 38 1.18 7.08 -10.45
N GLY A 39 -0.14 7.02 -10.36
CA GLY A 39 -0.91 6.20 -9.44
C GLY A 39 -1.33 6.93 -8.16
N THR A 40 -2.32 6.34 -7.47
CA THR A 40 -2.98 6.93 -6.31
C THR A 40 -2.01 7.33 -5.20
N GLU A 41 -1.00 6.51 -4.91
CA GLU A 41 -0.01 6.79 -3.86
C GLU A 41 0.84 8.04 -4.15
N ALA A 42 1.18 8.24 -5.42
CA ALA A 42 1.91 9.43 -5.86
C ALA A 42 1.01 10.68 -5.80
N ALA A 43 -0.25 10.55 -6.18
CA ALA A 43 -1.23 11.63 -6.08
C ALA A 43 -1.48 12.03 -4.62
N LEU A 44 -1.61 11.06 -3.71
CA LEU A 44 -1.70 11.30 -2.27
C LEU A 44 -0.47 12.03 -1.73
N SER A 45 0.74 11.59 -2.12
CA SER A 45 1.99 12.25 -1.74
C SER A 45 2.05 13.68 -2.25
N ALA A 46 1.59 13.94 -3.48
CA ALA A 46 1.52 15.30 -4.05
C ALA A 46 0.56 16.17 -3.23
N GLY A 47 -0.62 15.66 -2.91
CA GLY A 47 -1.60 16.36 -2.09
C GLY A 47 -1.06 16.69 -0.69
N LEU A 48 -0.50 15.71 0.00
CA LEU A 48 0.05 15.90 1.35
C LEU A 48 1.24 16.87 1.40
N ASN A 49 1.98 17.01 0.31
CA ASN A 49 3.09 17.98 0.23
C ASN A 49 2.61 19.42 0.02
N GLU A 50 1.44 19.63 -0.60
CA GLU A 50 0.93 20.95 -0.98
C GLU A 50 -0.06 21.55 0.05
N VAL A 51 -0.61 20.74 0.98
CA VAL A 51 -1.62 21.22 1.94
C VAL A 51 -1.01 21.99 3.11
N SER A 52 -1.74 23.01 3.60
CA SER A 52 -1.28 23.92 4.65
C SER A 52 -2.13 23.89 5.94
N GLY A 53 -3.32 23.27 5.94
CA GLY A 53 -4.21 23.21 7.11
C GLY A 53 -3.63 22.56 8.36
N GLU A 54 -4.14 22.83 9.55
CA GLU A 54 -3.79 22.18 10.82
C GLU A 54 -4.21 20.72 10.85
N VAL A 55 -5.29 20.41 10.15
CA VAL A 55 -5.81 19.06 9.98
C VAL A 55 -6.12 18.83 8.50
N ILE A 56 -5.78 17.65 8.02
CA ILE A 56 -5.91 17.28 6.61
C ILE A 56 -6.88 16.11 6.49
N ILE A 57 -7.86 16.23 5.61
CA ILE A 57 -8.78 15.14 5.30
C ILE A 57 -8.50 14.65 3.90
N VAL A 58 -8.11 13.38 3.80
CA VAL A 58 -7.88 12.67 2.55
C VAL A 58 -9.14 11.92 2.17
N MET A 59 -9.59 12.07 0.92
CA MET A 59 -10.75 11.35 0.41
C MET A 59 -10.65 11.15 -1.11
N ASP A 60 -11.24 10.05 -1.59
CA ASP A 60 -11.35 9.80 -3.03
C ASP A 60 -12.44 10.67 -3.66
N GLY A 61 -12.23 11.07 -4.93
CA GLY A 61 -13.19 11.88 -5.69
C GLY A 61 -14.35 11.09 -6.34
N ASP A 62 -14.48 9.78 -6.05
CA ASP A 62 -15.47 8.88 -6.66
C ASP A 62 -16.82 8.84 -5.92
N MET A 63 -17.00 9.71 -4.94
CA MET A 63 -18.21 9.84 -4.09
C MET A 63 -18.51 8.63 -3.18
N GLN A 64 -17.58 7.68 -3.05
CA GLN A 64 -17.72 6.57 -2.09
C GLN A 64 -17.39 6.99 -0.65
N HIS A 65 -16.70 8.11 -0.47
CA HIS A 65 -16.39 8.71 0.82
C HIS A 65 -17.40 9.82 1.12
N PRO A 66 -18.37 9.61 2.05
CA PRO A 66 -19.42 10.59 2.28
C PRO A 66 -18.87 11.84 2.99
N PRO A 67 -19.03 13.05 2.41
CA PRO A 67 -18.58 14.28 3.07
C PRO A 67 -19.28 14.56 4.40
N SER A 68 -20.46 13.96 4.63
CA SER A 68 -21.21 14.06 5.89
C SER A 68 -20.48 13.48 7.10
N LEU A 69 -19.43 12.67 6.89
CA LEU A 69 -18.59 12.14 7.97
C LEU A 69 -17.57 13.17 8.48
N ILE A 70 -17.21 14.15 7.65
CA ILE A 70 -16.17 15.15 7.94
C ILE A 70 -16.41 15.86 9.28
N PRO A 71 -17.60 16.40 9.60
CA PRO A 71 -17.83 17.06 10.88
C PRO A 71 -17.51 16.15 12.07
N LYS A 72 -17.94 14.89 12.03
CA LYS A 72 -17.69 13.93 13.09
C LYS A 72 -16.21 13.57 13.24
N MET A 73 -15.48 13.50 12.13
CA MET A 73 -14.02 13.29 12.17
C MET A 73 -13.33 14.48 12.84
N VAL A 74 -13.72 15.71 12.48
CA VAL A 74 -13.17 16.93 13.07
C VAL A 74 -13.52 17.03 14.57
N GLU A 75 -14.76 16.74 14.97
CA GLU A 75 -15.17 16.71 16.38
C GLU A 75 -14.34 15.71 17.19
N SER A 76 -14.11 14.51 16.65
CA SER A 76 -13.30 13.48 17.30
C SER A 76 -11.85 13.93 17.48
N TRP A 77 -11.26 14.59 16.47
CA TRP A 77 -9.93 15.15 16.57
C TRP A 77 -9.85 16.31 17.57
N GLN A 78 -10.82 17.24 17.54
CA GLN A 78 -10.89 18.35 18.49
C GLN A 78 -11.08 17.89 19.95
N ALA A 79 -11.75 16.75 20.14
CA ALA A 79 -11.88 16.12 21.45
C ALA A 79 -10.59 15.41 21.92
N GLY A 80 -9.52 15.42 21.10
CA GLY A 80 -8.24 14.79 21.41
C GLY A 80 -8.28 13.26 21.45
N LEU A 81 -9.26 12.64 20.75
CA LEU A 81 -9.41 11.19 20.75
C LEU A 81 -8.33 10.45 19.97
N GLY A 82 -7.64 11.14 19.06
CA GLY A 82 -6.54 10.58 18.28
C GLY A 82 -5.98 11.57 17.23
N ASP A 83 -4.78 11.30 16.77
CA ASP A 83 -4.08 12.08 15.74
C ASP A 83 -4.53 11.68 14.31
N VAL A 84 -5.06 10.48 14.16
CA VAL A 84 -5.56 9.92 12.91
C VAL A 84 -6.98 9.42 13.12
N ILE A 85 -7.95 9.99 12.42
CA ILE A 85 -9.33 9.53 12.46
C ILE A 85 -9.64 8.83 11.13
N GLU A 86 -9.87 7.51 11.19
CA GLU A 86 -10.10 6.67 10.00
C GLU A 86 -11.59 6.42 9.76
N GLY A 87 -12.07 6.69 8.56
CA GLY A 87 -13.35 6.16 8.11
C GLY A 87 -13.21 4.66 7.80
N VAL A 88 -13.98 3.81 8.46
CA VAL A 88 -13.99 2.37 8.24
C VAL A 88 -15.32 1.95 7.63
N LYS A 89 -15.26 1.22 6.50
CA LYS A 89 -16.49 0.71 5.86
C LYS A 89 -17.19 -0.26 6.79
N ARG A 90 -18.48 -0.01 7.05
CA ARG A 90 -19.33 -0.99 7.74
C ARG A 90 -19.52 -2.19 6.83
N ASP A 91 -19.16 -3.40 7.30
CA ASP A 91 -19.43 -4.63 6.55
C ASP A 91 -20.92 -4.70 6.21
N ARG A 92 -21.26 -4.69 4.93
CA ARG A 92 -22.58 -5.11 4.46
C ARG A 92 -22.58 -6.63 4.53
N GLY A 93 -23.47 -7.21 5.34
CA GLY A 93 -23.64 -8.65 5.51
C GLY A 93 -24.00 -9.43 4.24
N ASP A 94 -24.07 -8.76 3.08
CA ASP A 94 -24.42 -9.32 1.77
C ASP A 94 -23.21 -9.63 0.86
N GLU A 95 -21.98 -9.36 1.29
CA GLU A 95 -20.83 -9.87 0.53
C GLU A 95 -20.72 -11.38 0.75
N GLY A 96 -20.82 -12.17 -0.34
CA GLY A 96 -20.79 -13.62 -0.29
C GLY A 96 -19.66 -14.13 0.62
N TRP A 97 -19.97 -15.10 1.48
CA TRP A 97 -19.08 -15.63 2.52
C TRP A 97 -17.66 -15.96 2.03
N VAL A 98 -17.50 -16.32 0.75
CA VAL A 98 -16.19 -16.60 0.13
C VAL A 98 -15.36 -15.34 -0.07
N SER A 99 -15.98 -14.20 -0.45
CA SER A 99 -15.27 -12.91 -0.62
C SER A 99 -14.85 -12.35 0.72
N SER A 100 -15.70 -12.45 1.73
CA SER A 100 -15.41 -12.06 3.12
C SER A 100 -14.27 -12.89 3.72
N LEU A 101 -14.26 -14.23 3.49
CA LEU A 101 -13.19 -15.11 3.97
C LEU A 101 -11.84 -14.78 3.31
N ARG A 102 -11.84 -14.53 1.98
CA ARG A 102 -10.62 -14.14 1.25
C ARG A 102 -10.08 -12.79 1.72
N ALA A 103 -10.96 -11.80 1.90
CA ALA A 103 -10.56 -10.49 2.43
C ALA A 103 -10.01 -10.61 3.86
N LYS A 104 -10.67 -11.36 4.74
CA LYS A 104 -10.18 -11.61 6.12
C LYS A 104 -8.83 -12.31 6.11
N ALA A 105 -8.65 -13.34 5.28
CA ALA A 105 -7.37 -14.06 5.15
C ALA A 105 -6.26 -13.13 4.64
N PHE A 106 -6.54 -12.31 3.63
CA PHE A 106 -5.61 -11.32 3.10
C PHE A 106 -5.20 -10.28 4.15
N TYR A 107 -6.17 -9.66 4.82
CA TYR A 107 -5.87 -8.66 5.86
C TYR A 107 -5.19 -9.27 7.08
N SER A 108 -5.56 -10.47 7.50
CA SER A 108 -4.90 -11.18 8.60
C SER A 108 -3.45 -11.52 8.25
N LEU A 109 -3.20 -12.01 7.04
CA LEU A 109 -1.86 -12.31 6.55
C LEU A 109 -1.02 -11.03 6.42
N SER A 110 -1.59 -9.97 5.83
CA SER A 110 -0.92 -8.68 5.69
C SER A 110 -0.59 -8.06 7.05
N SER A 111 -1.52 -8.10 8.02
CA SER A 111 -1.28 -7.61 9.39
C SER A 111 -0.21 -8.42 10.11
N TRP A 112 -0.20 -9.75 9.93
CA TRP A 112 0.83 -10.61 10.52
C TRP A 112 2.21 -10.38 9.91
N LEU A 113 2.28 -10.16 8.59
CA LEU A 113 3.53 -9.93 7.87
C LEU A 113 4.09 -8.51 8.08
N SER A 114 3.22 -7.51 8.16
CA SER A 114 3.62 -6.10 8.34
C SER A 114 3.78 -5.71 9.81
N GLY A 115 3.17 -6.44 10.75
CA GLY A 115 3.10 -6.08 12.15
C GLY A 115 2.08 -4.98 12.50
N TYR A 116 1.30 -4.50 11.52
CA TYR A 116 0.30 -3.44 11.69
C TYR A 116 -1.10 -3.92 11.36
N ASP A 117 -2.10 -3.50 12.14
CA ASP A 117 -3.50 -3.80 11.85
C ASP A 117 -4.02 -2.89 10.72
N LEU A 118 -4.22 -3.49 9.55
CA LEU A 118 -4.74 -2.82 8.35
C LEU A 118 -6.20 -3.22 8.06
N ARG A 119 -6.85 -3.97 8.96
CA ARG A 119 -8.22 -4.46 8.75
C ARG A 119 -9.21 -3.30 8.66
N GLY A 120 -9.96 -3.26 7.57
CA GLY A 120 -10.95 -2.21 7.31
C GLY A 120 -10.37 -0.82 7.03
N SER A 121 -9.04 -0.65 7.01
CA SER A 121 -8.40 0.62 6.71
C SER A 121 -8.75 1.09 5.30
N THR A 122 -9.16 2.35 5.19
CA THR A 122 -9.48 3.04 3.94
C THR A 122 -8.54 4.22 3.76
N ASP A 123 -8.56 4.84 2.57
CA ASP A 123 -7.82 6.09 2.33
C ASP A 123 -8.57 7.31 2.88
N TYR A 124 -9.82 7.13 3.34
CA TYR A 124 -10.61 8.16 3.97
C TYR A 124 -10.15 8.40 5.40
N LYS A 125 -9.27 9.37 5.58
CA LYS A 125 -8.63 9.68 6.86
C LYS A 125 -8.58 11.18 7.10
N LEU A 126 -8.76 11.54 8.37
CA LEU A 126 -8.33 12.83 8.88
C LEU A 126 -6.98 12.64 9.56
N LEU A 127 -6.02 13.48 9.23
CA LEU A 127 -4.65 13.47 9.74
C LEU A 127 -4.34 14.80 10.44
N ASP A 128 -3.83 14.74 11.65
CA ASP A 128 -3.23 15.90 12.33
C ASP A 128 -2.01 16.40 11.55
N ARG A 129 -1.68 17.69 11.66
CA ARG A 129 -0.50 18.29 11.02
C ARG A 129 0.78 17.55 11.35
N ARG A 130 0.96 17.09 12.58
CA ARG A 130 2.15 16.33 13.01
C ARG A 130 2.33 15.03 12.24
N VAL A 131 1.22 14.36 11.92
CA VAL A 131 1.23 13.12 11.08
C VAL A 131 1.69 13.46 9.67
N VAL A 132 1.14 14.52 9.08
CA VAL A 132 1.49 14.96 7.72
C VAL A 132 2.95 15.43 7.64
N ASP A 133 3.43 16.16 8.62
CA ASP A 133 4.82 16.62 8.65
C ASP A 133 5.79 15.44 8.82
N SER A 134 5.40 14.43 9.63
CA SER A 134 6.14 13.17 9.71
C SER A 134 6.14 12.42 8.38
N TRP A 135 4.99 12.39 7.69
CA TRP A 135 4.89 11.81 6.34
C TRP A 135 5.82 12.51 5.33
N ARG A 136 5.87 13.84 5.34
CA ARG A 136 6.75 14.62 4.47
C ARG A 136 8.24 14.32 4.68
N GLY A 137 8.60 13.92 5.90
CA GLY A 137 9.96 13.51 6.26
C GLY A 137 10.35 12.12 5.73
N LEU A 138 9.39 11.32 5.24
CA LEU A 138 9.68 9.98 4.71
C LEU A 138 10.37 10.08 3.36
N GLY A 139 11.58 9.53 3.27
CA GLY A 139 12.39 9.50 2.05
C GLY A 139 12.01 8.39 1.07
N GLU A 140 11.22 7.41 1.49
CA GLU A 140 10.89 6.19 0.73
C GLU A 140 10.17 6.51 -0.59
N HIS A 141 10.64 5.91 -1.68
CA HIS A 141 10.04 6.10 -3.01
C HIS A 141 8.71 5.35 -3.14
N SER A 142 8.66 4.11 -2.65
CA SER A 142 7.49 3.25 -2.73
C SER A 142 6.68 3.36 -1.44
N LEU A 143 5.72 4.27 -1.41
CA LEU A 143 4.80 4.43 -0.28
C LEU A 143 3.53 3.61 -0.48
N PHE A 144 3.02 3.09 0.62
CA PHE A 144 1.68 2.55 0.74
C PHE A 144 0.97 3.32 1.85
N PHE A 145 0.13 4.26 1.49
CA PHE A 145 -0.44 5.26 2.40
C PHE A 145 -1.04 4.65 3.67
N ARG A 146 -1.87 3.61 3.53
CA ARG A 146 -2.51 2.95 4.69
C ARG A 146 -1.49 2.32 5.63
N GLY A 147 -0.49 1.67 5.06
CA GLY A 147 0.58 1.02 5.84
C GLY A 147 1.51 2.02 6.51
N MET A 148 1.88 3.08 5.80
CA MET A 148 2.77 4.11 6.33
C MET A 148 2.12 4.92 7.44
N VAL A 149 0.84 5.30 7.31
CA VAL A 149 0.09 5.96 8.39
C VAL A 149 0.04 5.08 9.64
N ALA A 150 -0.11 3.76 9.46
CA ALA A 150 -0.05 2.81 10.58
C ALA A 150 1.37 2.69 11.16
N TRP A 151 2.40 2.70 10.31
CA TRP A 151 3.81 2.61 10.71
C TRP A 151 4.28 3.82 11.52
N LEU A 152 3.78 5.01 11.21
CA LEU A 152 4.10 6.24 11.96
C LEU A 152 3.72 6.18 13.45
N GLY A 153 2.83 5.26 13.85
CA GLY A 153 2.55 4.96 15.25
C GLY A 153 1.74 6.00 16.01
N PHE A 154 1.11 6.96 15.34
CA PHE A 154 0.21 7.93 15.95
C PHE A 154 -1.09 7.27 16.42
N GLU A 155 -1.77 7.88 17.40
CA GLU A 155 -3.02 7.38 17.94
C GLU A 155 -4.13 7.40 16.87
N ARG A 156 -4.76 6.22 16.64
CA ARG A 156 -5.76 6.04 15.58
C ARG A 156 -7.13 5.71 16.16
N VAL A 157 -8.15 6.41 15.68
CA VAL A 157 -9.55 6.18 16.01
C VAL A 157 -10.35 5.87 14.76
N SER A 158 -11.14 4.81 14.79
CA SER A 158 -11.96 4.37 13.66
C SER A 158 -13.41 4.80 13.81
N ILE A 159 -13.97 5.43 12.77
CA ILE A 159 -15.38 5.82 12.71
C ILE A 159 -16.05 4.99 11.59
N PRO A 160 -17.04 4.14 11.91
CA PRO A 160 -17.71 3.36 10.89
C PRO A 160 -18.65 4.24 10.04
N PHE A 161 -18.62 4.03 8.70
CA PHE A 161 -19.54 4.66 7.77
C PHE A 161 -20.14 3.65 6.78
N SER A 162 -21.35 3.97 6.28
CA SER A 162 -22.00 3.19 5.23
C SER A 162 -21.63 3.78 3.86
N VAL A 163 -21.21 2.92 2.93
CA VAL A 163 -20.87 3.34 1.58
C VAL A 163 -22.16 3.54 0.79
N PRO A 164 -22.39 4.70 0.14
CA PRO A 164 -23.46 4.86 -0.84
C PRO A 164 -23.30 3.87 -1.99
N GLU A 165 -24.39 3.49 -2.64
CA GLU A 165 -24.30 2.68 -3.85
C GLU A 165 -23.52 3.41 -4.94
N ARG A 166 -22.65 2.68 -5.67
CA ARG A 166 -21.87 3.26 -6.78
C ARG A 166 -22.79 3.86 -7.82
N VAL A 167 -22.57 5.12 -8.17
CA VAL A 167 -23.31 5.82 -9.23
C VAL A 167 -22.94 5.32 -10.63
N GLY A 168 -22.04 4.37 -10.79
CA GLY A 168 -21.68 3.75 -12.07
C GLY A 168 -20.33 3.03 -12.02
N GLY A 169 -20.21 2.00 -12.84
CA GLY A 169 -18.97 1.26 -13.08
C GLY A 169 -18.98 -0.19 -12.55
N THR A 170 -18.58 -1.12 -13.41
CA THR A 170 -18.36 -2.53 -13.04
C THR A 170 -16.98 -2.69 -12.42
N SER A 171 -16.89 -3.29 -11.24
CA SER A 171 -15.62 -3.64 -10.62
C SER A 171 -14.84 -4.63 -11.53
N ARG A 172 -13.73 -4.19 -12.12
CA ARG A 172 -12.83 -5.02 -12.93
C ARG A 172 -11.78 -5.74 -12.07
N TRP A 173 -12.16 -6.20 -10.88
CA TRP A 173 -11.23 -6.91 -10.01
C TRP A 173 -11.09 -8.36 -10.44
N THR A 174 -10.06 -8.64 -11.23
CA THR A 174 -9.65 -10.00 -11.57
C THR A 174 -8.62 -10.48 -10.53
N PHE A 175 -8.59 -11.78 -10.21
CA PHE A 175 -7.67 -12.39 -9.24
C PHE A 175 -6.20 -12.00 -9.48
N PHE A 176 -5.78 -11.91 -10.75
CA PHE A 176 -4.43 -11.47 -11.12
C PHE A 176 -4.13 -10.03 -10.74
N ASN A 177 -5.13 -9.14 -10.74
CA ASN A 177 -4.97 -7.73 -10.37
C ASN A 177 -4.77 -7.52 -8.85
N LEU A 178 -5.07 -8.54 -8.03
CA LEU A 178 -4.85 -8.51 -6.58
C LEU A 178 -3.50 -9.10 -6.18
N PHE A 179 -2.94 -10.00 -7.00
CA PHE A 179 -1.70 -10.71 -6.67
C PHE A 179 -0.49 -9.77 -6.62
N LEU A 180 -0.31 -8.93 -7.64
CA LEU A 180 0.83 -8.01 -7.73
C LEU A 180 0.85 -6.95 -6.60
N PRO A 181 -0.27 -6.25 -6.28
CA PRO A 181 -0.34 -5.39 -5.11
C PRO A 181 -0.09 -6.12 -3.78
N ALA A 182 -0.52 -7.39 -3.66
CA ALA A 182 -0.28 -8.19 -2.46
C ALA A 182 1.22 -8.51 -2.28
N VAL A 183 1.90 -8.93 -3.36
CA VAL A 183 3.36 -9.15 -3.35
C VAL A 183 4.07 -7.85 -3.00
N ASN A 184 3.66 -6.74 -3.60
CA ASN A 184 4.21 -5.42 -3.33
C ASN A 184 4.04 -5.00 -1.87
N ALA A 185 2.87 -5.19 -1.28
CA ALA A 185 2.62 -4.88 0.13
C ALA A 185 3.49 -5.76 1.06
N VAL A 186 3.55 -7.08 0.79
CA VAL A 186 4.35 -8.02 1.61
C VAL A 186 5.83 -7.68 1.54
N THR A 187 6.38 -7.45 0.35
CA THR A 187 7.81 -7.18 0.18
C THR A 187 8.20 -5.77 0.64
N ALA A 188 7.25 -4.80 0.67
CA ALA A 188 7.50 -3.45 1.19
C ALA A 188 7.66 -3.45 2.72
N PHE A 189 6.86 -4.24 3.44
CA PHE A 189 6.81 -4.16 4.90
C PHE A 189 7.38 -5.38 5.62
N SER A 190 7.82 -6.41 4.90
CA SER A 190 8.26 -7.67 5.52
C SER A 190 9.49 -8.27 4.84
N SER A 191 10.48 -8.65 5.64
CA SER A 191 11.59 -9.50 5.22
C SER A 191 11.26 -11.00 5.26
N PHE A 192 10.01 -11.37 5.57
CA PHE A 192 9.57 -12.75 5.70
C PHE A 192 9.88 -13.63 4.48
N PRO A 193 9.64 -13.17 3.22
CA PRO A 193 9.99 -13.96 2.03
C PRO A 193 11.47 -14.32 1.97
N LEU A 194 12.38 -13.42 2.37
CA LEU A 194 13.82 -13.72 2.44
C LEU A 194 14.14 -14.75 3.51
N ARG A 195 13.51 -14.65 4.69
CA ARG A 195 13.69 -15.63 5.77
C ARG A 195 13.18 -17.01 5.36
N LEU A 196 12.06 -17.07 4.62
CA LEU A 196 11.52 -18.32 4.10
C LEU A 196 12.53 -19.03 3.19
N VAL A 197 13.21 -18.30 2.32
CA VAL A 197 14.30 -18.84 1.48
C VAL A 197 15.42 -19.42 2.34
N THR A 198 15.83 -18.71 3.39
CA THR A 198 16.87 -19.18 4.32
C THR A 198 16.46 -20.47 5.01
N PHE A 199 15.22 -20.56 5.53
CA PHE A 199 14.71 -21.77 6.16
C PHE A 199 14.58 -22.94 5.19
N ALA A 200 14.13 -22.68 3.94
CA ALA A 200 14.07 -23.70 2.91
C ALA A 200 15.47 -24.23 2.58
N GLY A 201 16.47 -23.34 2.43
CA GLY A 201 17.87 -23.73 2.23
C GLY A 201 18.41 -24.59 3.37
N LEU A 202 18.11 -24.25 4.62
CA LEU A 202 18.52 -25.05 5.78
C LEU A 202 17.84 -26.44 5.81
N ALA A 203 16.56 -26.50 5.44
CA ALA A 203 15.84 -27.77 5.31
C ALA A 203 16.43 -28.67 4.23
N PHE A 204 16.80 -28.10 3.07
CA PHE A 204 17.50 -28.82 2.00
C PHE A 204 18.87 -29.32 2.45
N LEU A 205 19.63 -28.52 3.19
CA LEU A 205 20.94 -28.92 3.73
C LEU A 205 20.80 -30.12 4.70
N LEU A 206 19.80 -30.08 5.60
CA LEU A 206 19.50 -31.17 6.50
C LEU A 206 19.10 -32.44 5.74
N GLY A 207 18.22 -32.30 4.71
CA GLY A 207 17.84 -33.42 3.86
C GLY A 207 19.01 -34.03 3.12
N ALA A 208 19.89 -33.19 2.53
CA ALA A 208 21.11 -33.65 1.89
C ALA A 208 22.04 -34.39 2.84
N PHE A 209 22.20 -33.90 4.09
CA PHE A 209 23.00 -34.56 5.12
C PHE A 209 22.45 -35.95 5.46
N LEU A 210 21.14 -36.08 5.69
CA LEU A 210 20.49 -37.35 5.97
C LEU A 210 20.61 -38.33 4.81
N LEU A 211 20.46 -37.89 3.57
CA LEU A 211 20.64 -38.72 2.38
C LEU A 211 22.09 -39.19 2.26
N THR A 212 23.06 -38.32 2.54
CA THR A 212 24.49 -38.70 2.53
C THR A 212 24.77 -39.79 3.57
N LEU A 213 24.27 -39.67 4.78
CA LEU A 213 24.42 -40.70 5.82
C LEU A 213 23.79 -42.04 5.39
N ASN A 214 22.58 -41.99 4.83
CA ASN A 214 21.90 -43.18 4.31
C ASN A 214 22.70 -43.87 3.20
N THR A 215 23.23 -43.08 2.25
CA THR A 215 24.05 -43.61 1.14
C THR A 215 25.36 -44.24 1.64
N LEU A 216 26.03 -43.63 2.62
CA LEU A 216 27.23 -44.19 3.26
C LEU A 216 26.93 -45.51 4.01
N TYR A 217 25.79 -45.58 4.71
CA TYR A 217 25.33 -46.79 5.37
C TYR A 217 25.08 -47.92 4.37
N GLN A 218 24.39 -47.68 3.25
CA GLN A 218 24.12 -48.64 2.19
C GLN A 218 25.42 -49.17 1.57
N TRP A 219 26.36 -48.26 1.25
CA TRP A 219 27.66 -48.61 0.74
C TRP A 219 28.47 -49.49 1.71
N ALA A 220 28.51 -49.14 3.01
CA ALA A 220 29.21 -49.91 4.00
C ALA A 220 28.57 -51.29 4.28
N SER A 221 27.27 -51.44 4.00
CA SER A 221 26.52 -52.69 4.13
C SER A 221 26.57 -53.56 2.87
N GLY A 222 27.32 -53.18 1.85
CA GLY A 222 27.46 -53.92 0.59
C GLY A 222 26.20 -53.98 -0.28
N MET A 223 25.27 -53.05 -0.08
CA MET A 223 24.04 -52.91 -0.90
C MET A 223 24.33 -52.11 -2.12
N ASP A 224 23.75 -52.51 -3.28
CA ASP A 224 23.86 -51.76 -4.53
C ASP A 224 23.17 -50.42 -4.40
N VAL A 225 23.92 -49.33 -4.57
CA VAL A 225 23.40 -47.98 -4.54
C VAL A 225 22.86 -47.63 -5.91
N THR A 226 21.56 -47.90 -6.17
CA THR A 226 20.87 -47.49 -7.39
C THR A 226 20.18 -46.14 -7.11
N GLY A 227 20.65 -45.06 -7.78
CA GLY A 227 20.11 -43.73 -7.40
C GLY A 227 20.12 -42.70 -8.53
N PHE A 228 20.39 -43.08 -9.80
CA PHE A 228 20.50 -42.08 -10.88
C PHE A 228 19.25 -41.21 -11.05
N ALA A 229 18.05 -41.80 -11.03
CA ALA A 229 16.79 -41.07 -11.12
C ALA A 229 16.60 -40.14 -9.91
N THR A 230 16.97 -40.60 -8.71
CA THR A 230 16.89 -39.80 -7.47
C THR A 230 17.81 -38.58 -7.55
N VAL A 231 19.01 -38.73 -8.07
CA VAL A 231 19.96 -37.60 -8.28
C VAL A 231 19.38 -36.58 -9.24
N ILE A 232 18.78 -36.99 -10.37
CA ILE A 232 18.14 -36.06 -11.33
C ILE A 232 17.00 -35.28 -10.67
N VAL A 233 16.11 -35.97 -9.93
CA VAL A 233 14.98 -35.34 -9.24
C VAL A 233 15.49 -34.34 -8.20
N LEU A 234 16.48 -34.70 -7.40
CA LEU A 234 17.08 -33.79 -6.41
C LEU A 234 17.72 -32.57 -7.07
N LEU A 235 18.45 -32.73 -8.19
CA LEU A 235 19.03 -31.61 -8.93
C LEU A 235 17.94 -30.66 -9.46
N LEU A 236 16.84 -31.20 -9.98
CA LEU A 236 15.72 -30.40 -10.45
C LEU A 236 15.04 -29.63 -9.28
N ILE A 237 14.82 -30.27 -8.15
CA ILE A 237 14.23 -29.63 -6.96
C ILE A 237 15.15 -28.53 -6.42
N ILE A 238 16.43 -28.82 -6.27
CA ILE A 238 17.41 -27.84 -5.78
C ILE A 238 17.53 -26.67 -6.79
N GLY A 239 17.66 -26.99 -8.08
CA GLY A 239 17.76 -25.99 -9.13
C GLY A 239 16.53 -25.06 -9.17
N SER A 240 15.33 -25.62 -9.08
CA SER A 240 14.10 -24.79 -9.02
C SER A 240 14.03 -23.97 -7.75
N GLY A 241 14.44 -24.51 -6.60
CA GLY A 241 14.53 -23.79 -5.34
C GLY A 241 15.49 -22.59 -5.41
N VAL A 242 16.67 -22.78 -6.03
CA VAL A 242 17.64 -21.69 -6.28
C VAL A 242 17.06 -20.61 -7.19
N MET A 243 16.36 -20.98 -8.26
CA MET A 243 15.73 -20.01 -9.17
C MET A 243 14.66 -19.18 -8.46
N VAL A 244 13.82 -19.79 -7.62
CA VAL A 244 12.82 -19.08 -6.81
C VAL A 244 13.51 -18.15 -5.82
N ALA A 245 14.57 -18.60 -5.15
CA ALA A 245 15.35 -17.79 -4.22
C ALA A 245 15.95 -16.56 -4.89
N LEU A 246 16.57 -16.72 -6.08
CA LEU A 246 17.12 -15.64 -6.86
C LEU A 246 16.02 -14.65 -7.32
N GLY A 247 14.85 -15.15 -7.68
CA GLY A 247 13.70 -14.31 -8.03
C GLY A 247 13.25 -13.42 -6.86
N ILE A 248 13.16 -13.98 -5.65
CA ILE A 248 12.82 -13.22 -4.43
C ILE A 248 13.91 -12.17 -4.14
N ILE A 249 15.19 -12.55 -4.18
CA ILE A 249 16.30 -11.61 -3.98
C ILE A 249 16.27 -10.51 -5.05
N GLY A 250 16.00 -10.87 -6.31
CA GLY A 250 15.86 -9.93 -7.40
C GLY A 250 14.80 -8.86 -7.16
N GLU A 251 13.65 -9.24 -6.57
CA GLU A 251 12.59 -8.30 -6.19
C GLU A 251 13.06 -7.27 -5.15
N TYR A 252 13.81 -7.71 -4.12
CA TYR A 252 14.36 -6.78 -3.12
C TYR A 252 15.46 -5.90 -3.71
N VAL A 253 16.31 -6.44 -4.58
CA VAL A 253 17.33 -5.65 -5.28
C VAL A 253 16.68 -4.59 -6.19
N ALA A 254 15.60 -4.94 -6.89
CA ALA A 254 14.85 -3.99 -7.71
C ALA A 254 14.27 -2.84 -6.87
N ARG A 255 13.74 -3.13 -5.66
CA ARG A 255 13.28 -2.09 -4.73
C ARG A 255 14.40 -1.19 -4.25
N ILE A 256 15.51 -1.78 -3.81
CA ILE A 256 16.70 -1.00 -3.40
C ILE A 256 17.17 -0.12 -4.55
N TYR A 257 17.16 -0.64 -5.77
CA TYR A 257 17.55 0.12 -6.96
C TYR A 257 16.62 1.32 -7.21
N GLU A 258 15.29 1.16 -7.06
CA GLU A 258 14.34 2.28 -7.20
C GLU A 258 14.55 3.34 -6.09
N GLU A 259 14.83 2.94 -4.84
CA GLU A 259 15.16 3.86 -3.75
C GLU A 259 16.47 4.64 -4.01
N VAL A 260 17.53 3.93 -4.40
CA VAL A 260 18.85 4.53 -4.66
C VAL A 260 18.83 5.47 -5.86
N LYS A 261 17.97 5.21 -6.85
CA LYS A 261 17.81 6.03 -8.04
C LYS A 261 17.36 7.47 -7.76
N GLY A 262 16.67 7.69 -6.62
CA GLY A 262 16.31 9.02 -6.12
C GLY A 262 15.42 9.83 -7.06
N ARG A 263 14.67 9.20 -7.96
CA ARG A 263 13.70 9.90 -8.83
C ARG A 263 12.57 10.48 -7.99
N PRO A 264 12.03 11.65 -8.34
CA PRO A 264 10.86 12.16 -7.64
C PRO A 264 9.67 11.20 -7.82
N ARG A 265 8.89 11.02 -6.76
CA ARG A 265 7.68 10.15 -6.76
C ARG A 265 6.67 10.57 -7.82
N TYR A 266 6.57 11.88 -8.09
CA TYR A 266 5.70 12.49 -9.08
C TYR A 266 6.34 13.75 -9.67
N VAL A 267 5.81 14.21 -10.78
CA VAL A 267 6.15 15.50 -11.39
C VAL A 267 4.86 16.28 -11.59
N ALA A 268 4.73 17.43 -10.95
CA ALA A 268 3.61 18.32 -11.18
C ALA A 268 3.84 19.11 -12.48
N SER A 269 2.87 19.06 -13.41
CA SER A 269 2.92 19.77 -14.69
C SER A 269 2.20 21.10 -14.66
N ALA A 270 1.16 21.25 -13.82
CA ALA A 270 0.38 22.47 -13.69
C ALA A 270 -0.23 22.62 -12.30
N ARG A 271 -0.56 23.85 -11.93
CA ARG A 271 -1.31 24.20 -10.72
C ARG A 271 -2.37 25.23 -11.07
N CYS A 272 -3.49 25.24 -10.34
CA CYS A 272 -4.52 26.29 -10.39
C CYS A 272 -4.98 26.65 -8.97
N GLY A 273 -5.58 27.85 -8.84
CA GLY A 273 -6.03 28.41 -7.56
C GLY A 273 -4.95 29.19 -6.81
N SER A 274 -5.36 30.01 -5.86
CA SER A 274 -4.46 30.87 -5.08
C SER A 274 -3.77 30.11 -3.96
N ASP A 275 -2.51 30.43 -3.69
CA ASP A 275 -1.78 29.87 -2.54
C ASP A 275 -2.40 30.40 -1.23
N PRO A 276 -2.68 29.55 -0.22
CA PRO A 276 -3.24 29.99 1.06
C PRO A 276 -2.34 31.01 1.79
N SER A 277 -1.04 30.98 1.56
CA SER A 277 -0.10 31.95 2.13
C SER A 277 -0.39 33.40 1.66
N SER A 278 -1.04 33.58 0.51
CA SER A 278 -1.45 34.87 -0.01
C SER A 278 -2.74 35.43 0.62
N LEU A 279 -3.52 34.60 1.32
CA LEU A 279 -4.80 34.99 1.94
C LEU A 279 -4.66 35.38 3.43
N SER A 280 -3.50 35.18 4.04
CA SER A 280 -3.24 35.52 5.47
C SER A 280 -2.80 36.97 5.69
N GLY A 281 -2.74 37.80 4.63
CA GLY A 281 -2.25 39.17 4.65
C GLY A 281 -3.33 40.26 4.48
N SER A 282 -4.63 39.93 4.66
CA SER A 282 -5.70 40.93 4.57
C SER A 282 -6.54 41.00 5.85
#